data_00b9c8ada507c71a29ce36641438c25c
#
_entry.id   00b9c8ada507c71a29ce36641438c25c
#
_cell.length_a   1.000
_cell.length_b   1.000
_cell.length_c   1.000
_cell.angle_alpha   90.00
_cell.angle_beta   90.00
_cell.angle_gamma   90.00
#
_symmetry.space_group_name_H-M   'P 1'
#
loop_
_entity.id
_entity.type
_entity.pdbx_description
1 polymer ?
#
loop_
_entity_poly.entity_id
_entity_poly.type
_entity_poly.pdbx_seq_one_letter_code
_entity_poly.pdbx_strand_id
1 'polypeptide(L)'
;MTSDPNSTRSIAKQFAEENRTDHFDGFDGYMTRKLFQIPVDDWRAMETKQRNKYREKAYHQLSGKLGKTKFISRPTLRRWFGLDGELVFPKRIQILDFSLLLGYTEEEMQDCLRKGIYEPGVQINDYQEVIYLYCAANGFSLGKCQDMIRLFEQAVNQGAALEQKSHTDLLWKMYQINKIKTPARFLSWMVENSVMFKGY
;
A
#
# COMPACT_ATOMS: atom_id res chain seq x y z
N MET A 1 -14.05 -17.13 10.30
CA MET A 1 -13.78 -16.79 8.89
C MET A 1 -12.48 -17.47 8.51
N THR A 2 -12.56 -18.59 7.85
CA THR A 2 -11.40 -19.33 7.35
C THR A 2 -10.87 -18.58 6.14
N SER A 3 -9.64 -18.09 6.20
CA SER A 3 -8.97 -17.49 5.05
C SER A 3 -8.84 -18.54 3.95
N ASP A 4 -9.24 -18.20 2.73
CA ASP A 4 -9.07 -19.05 1.56
C ASP A 4 -7.57 -19.41 1.40
N PRO A 5 -7.19 -20.70 1.50
CA PRO A 5 -5.79 -21.13 1.42
C PRO A 5 -5.15 -20.84 0.04
N ASN A 6 -5.98 -20.58 -0.98
CA ASN A 6 -5.54 -20.30 -2.35
C ASN A 6 -5.51 -18.80 -2.69
N SER A 7 -5.73 -17.91 -1.73
CA SER A 7 -5.54 -16.48 -2.01
C SER A 7 -4.07 -16.19 -2.32
N THR A 8 -3.80 -15.35 -3.30
CA THR A 8 -2.43 -14.89 -3.67
C THR A 8 -1.63 -14.44 -2.43
N ARG A 9 -2.33 -13.90 -1.45
CA ARG A 9 -1.76 -13.47 -0.16
C ARG A 9 -1.39 -14.65 0.75
N SER A 10 -2.21 -15.71 0.78
CA SER A 10 -1.90 -16.94 1.53
C SER A 10 -0.67 -17.61 0.94
N ILE A 11 -0.59 -17.69 -0.40
CA ILE A 11 0.56 -18.23 -1.14
C ILE A 11 1.81 -17.40 -0.90
N ALA A 12 1.72 -16.07 -0.98
CA ALA A 12 2.85 -15.18 -0.73
C ALA A 12 3.34 -15.28 0.73
N LYS A 13 2.42 -15.40 1.70
CA LYS A 13 2.75 -15.59 3.11
C LYS A 13 3.43 -16.95 3.34
N GLN A 14 2.86 -18.01 2.79
CA GLN A 14 3.42 -19.36 2.87
C GLN A 14 4.80 -19.44 2.20
N PHE A 15 4.95 -18.84 1.01
CA PHE A 15 6.21 -18.76 0.30
C PHE A 15 7.27 -17.95 1.08
N ALA A 16 6.87 -16.84 1.70
CA ALA A 16 7.75 -16.05 2.56
C ALA A 16 8.11 -16.77 3.86
N GLU A 17 7.22 -17.58 4.43
CA GLU A 17 7.49 -18.41 5.61
C GLU A 17 8.40 -19.59 5.27
N GLU A 18 8.16 -20.28 4.16
CA GLU A 18 8.96 -21.43 3.68
C GLU A 18 10.36 -21.00 3.21
N ASN A 19 10.47 -19.80 2.62
CA ASN A 19 11.73 -19.23 2.13
C ASN A 19 12.32 -18.16 3.07
N ARG A 20 11.99 -18.19 4.35
CA ARG A 20 12.58 -17.32 5.38
C ARG A 20 14.11 -17.44 5.48
N THR A 21 14.68 -18.45 4.87
CA THR A 21 16.11 -18.60 4.66
C THR A 21 16.53 -17.77 3.44
N ASP A 22 16.99 -16.56 3.69
CA ASP A 22 17.91 -15.75 2.87
C ASP A 22 17.42 -14.99 1.62
N HIS A 23 16.23 -15.26 1.05
CA HIS A 23 15.88 -14.65 -0.23
C HIS A 23 14.73 -13.65 -0.22
N PHE A 24 13.85 -13.67 0.78
CA PHE A 24 12.70 -12.77 0.85
C PHE A 24 12.69 -11.95 2.15
N ASP A 25 12.88 -10.66 2.00
CA ASP A 25 12.63 -9.72 3.09
C ASP A 25 11.12 -9.53 3.22
N GLY A 26 10.56 -9.75 4.39
CA GLY A 26 9.21 -9.29 4.70
C GLY A 26 9.14 -7.76 4.72
N PHE A 27 7.97 -7.22 5.03
CA PHE A 27 7.77 -5.78 5.18
C PHE A 27 8.82 -5.12 6.11
N ASP A 28 9.16 -5.81 7.20
CA ASP A 28 10.17 -5.41 8.17
C ASP A 28 11.56 -5.24 7.55
N GLY A 29 12.01 -6.22 6.78
CA GLY A 29 13.30 -6.16 6.10
C GLY A 29 13.34 -5.10 5.00
N TYR A 30 12.30 -5.04 4.16
CA TYR A 30 12.17 -4.00 3.13
C TYR A 30 12.21 -2.60 3.74
N MET A 31 11.38 -2.33 4.76
CA MET A 31 11.31 -1.02 5.40
C MET A 31 12.60 -0.65 6.13
N THR A 32 13.23 -1.62 6.79
CA THR A 32 14.50 -1.39 7.46
C THR A 32 15.58 -0.99 6.46
N ARG A 33 15.71 -1.71 5.35
CA ARG A 33 16.69 -1.38 4.30
C ARG A 33 16.40 -0.02 3.68
N LYS A 34 15.14 0.29 3.38
CA LYS A 34 14.73 1.58 2.83
C LYS A 34 15.11 2.75 3.76
N LEU A 35 14.83 2.61 5.06
CA LEU A 35 15.09 3.68 6.05
C LEU A 35 16.58 3.93 6.28
N PHE A 36 17.41 2.89 6.26
CA PHE A 36 18.83 2.99 6.52
C PHE A 36 19.70 2.90 5.26
N GLN A 37 19.07 2.88 4.07
CA GLN A 37 19.74 2.79 2.77
C GLN A 37 20.71 1.60 2.68
N ILE A 38 20.30 0.45 3.24
CA ILE A 38 21.12 -0.76 3.27
C ILE A 38 20.91 -1.53 1.95
N PRO A 39 21.98 -1.80 1.18
CA PRO A 39 21.91 -2.65 0.01
C PRO A 39 21.40 -4.06 0.35
N VAL A 40 20.76 -4.73 -0.63
CA VAL A 40 20.19 -6.07 -0.43
C VAL A 40 21.25 -7.08 -0.02
N ASP A 41 22.41 -7.03 -0.68
CA ASP A 41 23.49 -8.00 -0.43
C ASP A 41 24.11 -7.76 0.96
N ASP A 42 24.28 -6.53 1.38
CA ASP A 42 24.76 -6.18 2.73
C ASP A 42 23.78 -6.66 3.80
N TRP A 43 22.48 -6.46 3.55
CA TRP A 43 21.43 -6.93 4.46
C TRP A 43 21.43 -8.45 4.60
N ARG A 44 21.62 -9.18 3.49
CA ARG A 44 21.71 -10.64 3.47
C ARG A 44 22.95 -11.16 4.17
N ALA A 45 24.07 -10.46 4.04
CA ALA A 45 25.33 -10.82 4.69
C ALA A 45 25.35 -10.54 6.21
N MET A 46 24.40 -9.69 6.70
CA MET A 46 24.35 -9.38 8.14
C MET A 46 23.90 -10.57 8.98
N GLU A 47 24.50 -10.70 10.17
CA GLU A 47 24.03 -11.63 11.19
C GLU A 47 22.62 -11.30 11.66
N THR A 48 21.85 -12.30 12.03
CA THR A 48 20.47 -12.16 12.54
C THR A 48 20.37 -11.18 13.70
N LYS A 49 21.33 -11.20 14.63
CA LYS A 49 21.39 -10.25 15.77
C LYS A 49 21.50 -8.80 15.31
N GLN A 50 22.31 -8.55 14.28
CA GLN A 50 22.49 -7.22 13.72
C GLN A 50 21.26 -6.78 12.96
N ARG A 51 20.65 -7.66 12.13
CA ARG A 51 19.36 -7.38 11.45
C ARG A 51 18.26 -7.01 12.44
N ASN A 52 18.13 -7.74 13.54
CA ASN A 52 17.13 -7.46 14.58
C ASN A 52 17.34 -6.09 15.22
N LYS A 53 18.60 -5.68 15.49
CA LYS A 53 18.91 -4.35 16.00
C LYS A 53 18.49 -3.23 15.03
N TYR A 54 18.68 -3.45 13.73
CA TYR A 54 18.21 -2.50 12.71
C TYR A 54 16.67 -2.47 12.59
N ARG A 55 15.99 -3.61 12.67
CA ARG A 55 14.53 -3.68 12.70
C ARG A 55 13.94 -2.90 13.88
N GLU A 56 14.52 -3.06 15.05
CA GLU A 56 14.11 -2.33 16.24
C GLU A 56 14.29 -0.82 16.09
N LYS A 57 15.42 -0.36 15.55
CA LYS A 57 15.64 1.04 15.21
C LYS A 57 14.63 1.57 14.19
N ALA A 58 14.34 0.80 13.14
CA ALA A 58 13.35 1.15 12.11
C ALA A 58 11.96 1.31 12.73
N TYR A 59 11.55 0.35 13.57
CA TYR A 59 10.31 0.44 14.32
C TYR A 59 10.23 1.72 15.17
N HIS A 60 11.27 2.04 15.94
CA HIS A 60 11.29 3.24 16.77
C HIS A 60 11.18 4.52 15.95
N GLN A 61 11.92 4.61 14.84
CA GLN A 61 11.85 5.75 13.93
C GLN A 61 10.45 5.92 13.31
N LEU A 62 9.83 4.85 12.86
CA LEU A 62 8.48 4.87 12.27
C LEU A 62 7.41 5.13 13.34
N SER A 63 7.51 4.51 14.52
CA SER A 63 6.56 4.76 15.61
C SER A 63 6.60 6.20 16.09
N GLY A 64 7.75 6.86 16.02
CA GLY A 64 7.88 8.29 16.29
C GLY A 64 7.17 9.17 15.25
N LYS A 65 7.28 8.81 13.97
CA LYS A 65 6.60 9.51 12.87
C LYS A 65 5.09 9.26 12.85
N LEU A 66 4.66 8.01 13.07
CA LEU A 66 3.28 7.57 12.98
C LEU A 66 2.50 7.67 14.30
N GLY A 67 3.18 7.77 15.42
CA GLY A 67 2.57 7.74 16.76
C GLY A 67 1.62 8.90 17.09
N LYS A 68 1.62 9.94 16.25
CA LYS A 68 0.65 11.04 16.29
C LYS A 68 -0.61 10.75 15.47
N THR A 69 -0.60 9.69 14.68
CA THR A 69 -1.74 9.28 13.84
C THR A 69 -2.53 8.17 14.53
N LYS A 70 -3.86 8.19 14.38
CA LYS A 70 -4.72 7.13 14.93
C LYS A 70 -4.86 5.91 13.98
N PHE A 71 -4.21 5.95 12.82
CA PHE A 71 -4.44 4.96 11.75
C PHE A 71 -3.69 3.65 11.96
N ILE A 72 -2.45 3.71 12.49
CA ILE A 72 -1.64 2.52 12.74
C ILE A 72 -1.20 2.55 14.20
N SER A 73 -1.70 1.60 14.98
CA SER A 73 -1.34 1.50 16.39
C SER A 73 0.11 1.01 16.57
N ARG A 74 0.76 1.42 17.66
CA ARG A 74 2.10 0.93 18.00
C ARG A 74 2.16 -0.60 18.09
N PRO A 75 1.21 -1.31 18.73
CA PRO A 75 1.21 -2.77 18.72
C PRO A 75 1.09 -3.37 17.31
N THR A 76 0.29 -2.77 16.43
CA THR A 76 0.18 -3.22 15.03
C THR A 76 1.52 -3.09 14.32
N LEU A 77 2.17 -1.92 14.46
CA LEU A 77 3.48 -1.69 13.84
C LEU A 77 4.55 -2.64 14.40
N ARG A 78 4.56 -2.92 15.72
CA ARG A 78 5.49 -3.89 16.33
C ARG A 78 5.35 -5.28 15.71
N ARG A 79 4.11 -5.75 15.51
CA ARG A 79 3.85 -7.04 14.85
C ARG A 79 4.30 -7.07 13.40
N TRP A 80 4.19 -5.94 12.67
CA TRP A 80 4.72 -5.84 11.30
C TRP A 80 6.24 -5.98 11.24
N PHE A 81 6.94 -5.61 12.33
CA PHE A 81 8.40 -5.77 12.48
C PHE A 81 8.82 -7.07 13.16
N GLY A 82 7.87 -7.95 13.50
CA GLY A 82 8.14 -9.22 14.17
C GLY A 82 8.76 -9.08 15.56
N LEU A 83 8.56 -7.93 16.23
CA LEU A 83 9.18 -7.64 17.54
C LEU A 83 8.40 -8.25 18.73
N ASP A 84 7.21 -8.80 18.48
CA ASP A 84 6.37 -9.48 19.48
C ASP A 84 6.34 -11.01 19.24
N GLY A 85 7.36 -11.55 18.56
CA GLY A 85 7.54 -12.99 18.31
C GLY A 85 6.84 -13.49 17.05
N GLU A 86 5.69 -12.98 16.66
CA GLU A 86 4.98 -13.34 15.43
C GLU A 86 5.05 -12.20 14.41
N LEU A 87 5.51 -12.52 13.19
CA LEU A 87 5.50 -11.57 12.08
C LEU A 87 4.12 -11.54 11.43
N VAL A 88 3.49 -10.38 11.44
CA VAL A 88 2.20 -10.15 10.79
C VAL A 88 2.40 -9.27 9.57
N PHE A 89 2.01 -9.75 8.40
CA PHE A 89 2.04 -8.94 7.19
C PHE A 89 0.95 -7.86 7.20
N PRO A 90 1.28 -6.61 6.88
CA PRO A 90 0.27 -5.57 6.70
C PRO A 90 -0.71 -5.95 5.59
N LYS A 91 -1.97 -5.55 5.73
CA LYS A 91 -2.94 -5.64 4.64
C LYS A 91 -2.62 -4.60 3.57
N ARG A 92 -3.03 -4.86 2.32
CA ARG A 92 -2.84 -3.96 1.18
C ARG A 92 -3.30 -2.52 1.49
N ILE A 93 -4.51 -2.36 1.98
CA ILE A 93 -5.04 -1.03 2.35
C ILE A 93 -4.20 -0.34 3.44
N GLN A 94 -3.64 -1.11 4.37
CA GLN A 94 -2.78 -0.56 5.41
C GLN A 94 -1.44 -0.06 4.85
N ILE A 95 -0.95 -0.66 3.75
CA ILE A 95 0.24 -0.16 3.04
C ILE A 95 -0.07 1.13 2.30
N LEU A 96 -1.24 1.25 1.70
CA LEU A 96 -1.68 2.49 1.04
C LEU A 96 -1.80 3.64 2.07
N ASP A 97 -2.47 3.39 3.20
CA ASP A 97 -2.55 4.34 4.32
C ASP A 97 -1.17 4.76 4.81
N PHE A 98 -0.32 3.77 5.08
CA PHE A 98 1.04 3.95 5.55
C PHE A 98 1.88 4.81 4.60
N SER A 99 1.74 4.58 3.29
CA SER A 99 2.46 5.32 2.26
C SER A 99 2.09 6.81 2.27
N LEU A 100 0.79 7.13 2.35
CA LEU A 100 0.34 8.53 2.45
C LEU A 100 0.74 9.18 3.77
N LEU A 101 0.70 8.43 4.88
CA LEU A 101 1.14 8.94 6.20
C LEU A 101 2.63 9.30 6.23
N LEU A 102 3.44 8.62 5.44
CA LEU A 102 4.88 8.90 5.30
C LEU A 102 5.19 9.91 4.19
N GLY A 103 4.19 10.34 3.43
CA GLY A 103 4.38 11.26 2.30
C GLY A 103 5.12 10.63 1.12
N TYR A 104 4.91 9.33 0.90
CA TYR A 104 5.52 8.61 -0.20
C TYR A 104 4.98 9.07 -1.55
N THR A 105 5.85 9.08 -2.54
CA THR A 105 5.50 9.27 -3.94
C THR A 105 4.72 8.07 -4.48
N GLU A 106 4.15 8.22 -5.68
CA GLU A 106 3.50 7.13 -6.42
C GLU A 106 4.44 5.91 -6.56
N GLU A 107 5.68 6.13 -6.97
CA GLU A 107 6.67 5.07 -7.16
C GLU A 107 7.00 4.36 -5.83
N GLU A 108 7.21 5.11 -4.76
CA GLU A 108 7.49 4.56 -3.44
C GLU A 108 6.32 3.75 -2.87
N MET A 109 5.08 4.19 -3.11
CA MET A 109 3.87 3.45 -2.75
C MET A 109 3.79 2.12 -3.51
N GLN A 110 4.04 2.15 -4.82
CA GLN A 110 4.09 0.95 -5.66
C GLN A 110 5.19 -0.03 -5.21
N ASP A 111 6.35 0.49 -4.86
CA ASP A 111 7.46 -0.31 -4.32
C ASP A 111 7.12 -0.96 -2.98
N CYS A 112 6.42 -0.25 -2.09
CA CYS A 112 5.95 -0.83 -0.83
C CYS A 112 5.00 -2.02 -1.04
N LEU A 113 4.11 -1.93 -2.03
CA LEU A 113 3.22 -3.04 -2.37
C LEU A 113 4.01 -4.24 -2.93
N ARG A 114 4.88 -3.98 -3.91
CA ARG A 114 5.58 -5.05 -4.64
C ARG A 114 6.70 -5.70 -3.82
N LYS A 115 7.52 -4.87 -3.17
CA LYS A 115 8.73 -5.31 -2.46
C LYS A 115 8.51 -5.51 -0.96
N GLY A 116 7.53 -4.81 -0.38
CA GLY A 116 7.24 -4.90 1.05
C GLY A 116 6.28 -6.00 1.44
N ILE A 117 5.25 -6.25 0.63
CA ILE A 117 4.22 -7.26 0.91
C ILE A 117 3.98 -8.26 -0.23
N TYR A 118 4.79 -8.21 -1.28
CA TYR A 118 4.75 -9.08 -2.46
C TYR A 118 3.38 -9.14 -3.15
N GLU A 119 2.67 -8.03 -3.14
CA GLU A 119 1.42 -7.88 -3.88
C GLU A 119 1.64 -7.09 -5.18
N PRO A 120 0.75 -7.22 -6.17
CA PRO A 120 0.80 -6.38 -7.36
C PRO A 120 0.83 -4.90 -7.00
N GLY A 121 1.39 -4.07 -7.87
CA GLY A 121 1.28 -2.61 -7.74
C GLY A 121 -0.18 -2.16 -7.68
N VAL A 122 -0.40 -0.85 -7.60
CA VAL A 122 -1.75 -0.26 -7.53
C VAL A 122 -2.64 -0.77 -8.68
N GLN A 123 -3.85 -1.19 -8.33
CA GLN A 123 -4.83 -1.70 -9.28
C GLN A 123 -5.67 -0.54 -9.82
N ILE A 124 -5.43 -0.17 -11.08
CA ILE A 124 -6.08 0.99 -11.70
C ILE A 124 -7.60 0.81 -11.90
N ASN A 125 -8.11 -0.42 -11.81
CA ASN A 125 -9.53 -0.72 -11.85
C ASN A 125 -10.19 -0.77 -10.45
N ASP A 126 -9.45 -0.46 -9.40
CA ASP A 126 -9.98 -0.25 -8.05
C ASP A 126 -10.02 1.26 -7.78
N TYR A 127 -11.22 1.82 -7.61
CA TYR A 127 -11.40 3.26 -7.46
C TYR A 127 -10.68 3.82 -6.23
N GLN A 128 -10.65 3.07 -5.13
CA GLN A 128 -9.95 3.52 -3.93
C GLN A 128 -8.46 3.62 -4.20
N GLU A 129 -7.88 2.59 -4.80
CA GLU A 129 -6.45 2.58 -5.11
C GLU A 129 -6.03 3.66 -6.10
N VAL A 130 -6.88 3.97 -7.08
CA VAL A 130 -6.66 5.08 -8.02
C VAL A 130 -6.65 6.42 -7.28
N ILE A 131 -7.53 6.62 -6.30
CA ILE A 131 -7.54 7.84 -5.48
C ILE A 131 -6.28 7.89 -4.60
N TYR A 132 -5.84 6.77 -3.99
CA TYR A 132 -4.57 6.71 -3.26
C TYR A 132 -3.39 7.09 -4.14
N LEU A 133 -3.33 6.53 -5.34
CA LEU A 133 -2.27 6.82 -6.32
C LEU A 133 -2.24 8.30 -6.69
N TYR A 134 -3.41 8.88 -6.98
CA TYR A 134 -3.55 10.30 -7.26
C TYR A 134 -3.08 11.18 -6.09
N CYS A 135 -3.44 10.80 -4.87
CA CYS A 135 -3.03 11.53 -3.66
C CYS A 135 -1.52 11.46 -3.45
N ALA A 136 -0.89 10.29 -3.65
CA ALA A 136 0.56 10.14 -3.58
C ALA A 136 1.27 10.99 -4.63
N ALA A 137 0.80 10.96 -5.88
CA ALA A 137 1.37 11.75 -6.99
C ALA A 137 1.30 13.27 -6.77
N ASN A 138 0.32 13.74 -5.98
CA ASN A 138 0.10 15.17 -5.72
C ASN A 138 0.47 15.59 -4.29
N GLY A 139 1.04 14.71 -3.47
CA GLY A 139 1.45 15.00 -2.10
C GLY A 139 0.29 15.29 -1.15
N PHE A 140 -0.91 14.74 -1.41
CA PHE A 140 -2.07 14.94 -0.55
C PHE A 140 -2.03 14.02 0.67
N SER A 141 -2.60 14.51 1.77
CA SER A 141 -2.69 13.76 3.02
C SER A 141 -3.70 12.61 2.95
N LEU A 142 -3.54 11.63 3.84
CA LEU A 142 -4.49 10.53 4.01
C LEU A 142 -5.93 11.03 4.30
N GLY A 143 -6.09 12.08 5.10
CA GLY A 143 -7.40 12.66 5.35
C GLY A 143 -8.05 13.19 4.07
N LYS A 144 -7.27 13.87 3.21
CA LYS A 144 -7.77 14.33 1.90
C LYS A 144 -8.14 13.15 0.99
N CYS A 145 -7.36 12.08 1.02
CA CYS A 145 -7.63 10.86 0.27
C CYS A 145 -8.99 10.25 0.68
N GLN A 146 -9.23 10.11 1.98
CA GLN A 146 -10.48 9.58 2.53
C GLN A 146 -11.70 10.46 2.19
N ASP A 147 -11.51 11.78 2.21
CA ASP A 147 -12.57 12.71 1.77
C ASP A 147 -12.90 12.52 0.28
N MET A 148 -11.88 12.32 -0.56
CA MET A 148 -12.08 12.08 -2.00
C MET A 148 -12.78 10.75 -2.27
N ILE A 149 -12.44 9.68 -1.55
CA ILE A 149 -13.14 8.38 -1.63
C ILE A 149 -14.62 8.57 -1.30
N ARG A 150 -14.92 9.22 -0.18
CA ARG A 150 -16.31 9.49 0.24
C ARG A 150 -17.09 10.32 -0.79
N LEU A 151 -16.48 11.36 -1.35
CA LEU A 151 -17.12 12.20 -2.37
C LEU A 151 -17.41 11.41 -3.65
N PHE A 152 -16.49 10.54 -4.08
CA PHE A 152 -16.71 9.67 -5.22
C PHE A 152 -17.87 8.70 -4.96
N GLU A 153 -17.87 8.00 -3.82
CA GLU A 153 -18.94 7.08 -3.42
C GLU A 153 -20.31 7.77 -3.37
N GLN A 154 -20.39 9.00 -2.85
CA GLN A 154 -21.62 9.78 -2.83
C GLN A 154 -22.10 10.14 -4.23
N ALA A 155 -21.19 10.53 -5.13
CA ALA A 155 -21.52 10.91 -6.49
C ALA A 155 -22.03 9.72 -7.33
N VAL A 156 -21.42 8.55 -7.19
CA VAL A 156 -21.78 7.35 -7.96
C VAL A 156 -23.05 6.70 -7.43
N ASN A 157 -23.26 6.67 -6.12
CA ASN A 157 -24.50 6.10 -5.51
C ASN A 157 -25.78 6.85 -5.89
N GLN A 158 -25.69 8.01 -6.53
CA GLN A 158 -26.83 8.75 -7.08
C GLN A 158 -27.17 8.32 -8.51
N GLY A 159 -26.37 7.44 -9.13
CA GLY A 159 -26.57 6.92 -10.49
C GLY A 159 -27.21 5.54 -10.52
N ALA A 160 -27.83 5.19 -11.66
CA ALA A 160 -28.33 3.85 -11.90
C ALA A 160 -27.16 2.84 -11.97
N ALA A 161 -27.39 1.60 -11.52
CA ALA A 161 -26.41 0.53 -11.66
C ALA A 161 -26.02 0.37 -13.14
N LEU A 162 -24.75 0.64 -13.45
CA LEU A 162 -24.20 0.52 -14.79
C LEU A 162 -23.51 -0.84 -14.94
N GLU A 163 -23.58 -1.42 -16.13
CA GLU A 163 -22.89 -2.66 -16.44
C GLU A 163 -21.39 -2.44 -16.37
N GLN A 164 -20.70 -3.21 -15.53
CA GLN A 164 -19.27 -3.07 -15.31
C GLN A 164 -18.49 -3.50 -16.56
N LYS A 165 -17.65 -2.62 -17.09
CA LYS A 165 -16.74 -2.88 -18.21
C LYS A 165 -15.30 -2.81 -17.73
N SER A 166 -14.59 -3.92 -17.75
CA SER A 166 -13.17 -3.95 -17.38
C SER A 166 -12.29 -3.60 -18.57
N HIS A 167 -11.66 -2.42 -18.54
CA HIS A 167 -10.69 -1.95 -19.52
C HIS A 167 -9.45 -1.37 -18.82
N THR A 168 -8.76 -2.20 -18.05
CA THR A 168 -7.61 -1.79 -17.21
C THR A 168 -6.54 -1.03 -17.99
N ASP A 169 -6.18 -1.51 -19.18
CA ASP A 169 -5.15 -0.85 -20.02
C ASP A 169 -5.61 0.52 -20.53
N LEU A 170 -6.89 0.66 -20.83
CA LEU A 170 -7.47 1.93 -21.25
C LEU A 170 -7.48 2.93 -20.10
N LEU A 171 -7.92 2.52 -18.91
CA LEU A 171 -7.88 3.35 -17.70
C LEU A 171 -6.46 3.83 -17.39
N TRP A 172 -5.48 2.94 -17.48
CA TRP A 172 -4.08 3.29 -17.24
C TRP A 172 -3.56 4.32 -18.24
N LYS A 173 -3.87 4.16 -19.52
CA LYS A 173 -3.53 5.14 -20.56
C LYS A 173 -4.22 6.49 -20.33
N MET A 174 -5.52 6.48 -19.99
CA MET A 174 -6.27 7.70 -19.70
C MET A 174 -5.73 8.41 -18.45
N TYR A 175 -5.41 7.70 -17.40
CA TYR A 175 -4.80 8.25 -16.19
C TYR A 175 -3.46 8.93 -16.49
N GLN A 176 -2.57 8.29 -17.24
CA GLN A 176 -1.25 8.81 -17.60
C GLN A 176 -1.32 10.02 -18.55
N ILE A 177 -2.24 9.99 -19.52
CA ILE A 177 -2.39 11.08 -20.51
C ILE A 177 -2.97 12.33 -19.85
N ASN A 178 -3.94 12.17 -18.96
CA ASN A 178 -4.71 13.30 -18.45
C ASN A 178 -4.05 14.03 -17.27
N LYS A 179 -2.95 13.58 -16.69
CA LYS A 179 -2.22 14.22 -15.55
C LYS A 179 -3.03 15.32 -14.85
N ILE A 180 -4.20 14.93 -14.34
CA ILE A 180 -5.22 15.86 -13.88
C ILE A 180 -4.72 16.55 -12.60
N LYS A 181 -4.56 17.87 -12.64
CA LYS A 181 -3.91 18.63 -11.56
C LYS A 181 -4.84 19.00 -10.40
N THR A 182 -6.16 19.01 -10.61
CA THR A 182 -7.08 19.46 -9.56
C THR A 182 -7.98 18.32 -9.07
N PRO A 183 -8.20 18.18 -7.75
CA PRO A 183 -9.04 17.13 -7.19
C PRO A 183 -10.46 17.09 -7.78
N ALA A 184 -11.07 18.27 -8.03
CA ALA A 184 -12.41 18.33 -8.59
C ALA A 184 -12.48 17.73 -10.00
N ARG A 185 -11.54 18.08 -10.89
CA ARG A 185 -11.47 17.49 -12.24
C ARG A 185 -11.15 16.00 -12.20
N PHE A 186 -10.30 15.59 -11.28
CA PHE A 186 -9.99 14.17 -11.10
C PHE A 186 -11.24 13.38 -10.67
N LEU A 187 -11.99 13.85 -9.69
CA LEU A 187 -13.24 13.23 -9.27
C LEU A 187 -14.29 13.20 -10.38
N SER A 188 -14.45 14.29 -11.16
CA SER A 188 -15.34 14.30 -12.33
C SER A 188 -14.94 13.22 -13.34
N TRP A 189 -13.65 13.13 -13.67
CA TRP A 189 -13.13 12.08 -14.56
C TRP A 189 -13.41 10.67 -14.01
N MET A 190 -13.25 10.44 -12.70
CA MET A 190 -13.55 9.15 -12.09
C MET A 190 -15.04 8.81 -12.16
N VAL A 191 -15.92 9.79 -11.91
CA VAL A 191 -17.38 9.59 -12.00
C VAL A 191 -17.80 9.29 -13.44
N GLU A 192 -17.27 10.02 -14.42
CA GLU A 192 -17.53 9.79 -15.85
C GLU A 192 -17.08 8.37 -16.31
N ASN A 193 -16.07 7.81 -15.65
CA ASN A 193 -15.52 6.49 -15.97
C ASN A 193 -15.85 5.43 -14.89
N SER A 194 -16.84 5.68 -14.04
CA SER A 194 -17.14 4.82 -12.89
C SER A 194 -17.44 3.35 -13.25
N VAL A 195 -18.04 3.11 -14.42
CA VAL A 195 -18.30 1.77 -14.97
C VAL A 195 -17.06 0.89 -15.18
N MET A 196 -15.87 1.50 -15.19
CA MET A 196 -14.60 0.79 -15.38
C MET A 196 -13.96 0.35 -14.04
N PHE A 197 -14.48 0.84 -12.91
CA PHE A 197 -13.96 0.49 -11.59
C PHE A 197 -14.72 -0.68 -10.99
N LYS A 198 -14.02 -1.55 -10.26
CA LYS A 198 -14.63 -2.65 -9.51
C LYS A 198 -15.48 -2.10 -8.37
N GLY A 199 -16.67 -2.68 -8.21
CA GLY A 199 -17.57 -2.34 -7.11
C GLY A 199 -18.56 -1.22 -7.42
N TYR A 200 -18.58 -0.72 -8.65
CA TYR A 200 -19.56 0.25 -9.13
C TYR A 200 -20.09 -0.09 -10.50
#